data_0bd7fc1dc70837445a16806aadfba200
#
_entry.id   0bd7fc1dc70837445a16806aadfba200
#
_cell.length_a   1.000
_cell.length_b   1.000
_cell.length_c   1.000
_cell.angle_alpha   90.00
_cell.angle_beta   90.00
_cell.angle_gamma   90.00
#
_symmetry.space_group_name_H-M   'P 1'
#
loop_
_entity.id
_entity.type
_entity.pdbx_description
1 polymer ?
#
loop_
_entity_poly.entity_id
_entity_poly.type
_entity_poly.pdbx_seq_one_letter_code
_entity_poly.pdbx_strand_id
1 'polypeptide(L)'
;MRFGVNLPQLTQDGVSIHKVDFVSNNYSCLLREDQDVVDNIQFPYMLFLPEGNKQFDEVIIILNGLNESEYRKFFPWAASFAASGIPTIIFPIAFLINRRPKGWFIPEEVGKKLSVRRXLEGNSTCTSYNVILSERLHEHPERFFLAGLQTYNDMIDLVNTLYCGEYXVWREDRTFSPFTKGTRVHFLGYSLGGYLALILFLGVGDNPILSQGKLIIFCSGAAINXHDPDLNANPISPLILDRNASERLIEFYKQGKNFPHMEKVEALMFKAVFLSDQSILGPNLERLKKRIRIIGSGNDKVIPIKGMEKNLGWVDENLKLGIHEYPFNVQSHDQPNLEREMSRSYDIAKEFQEGFKRFVDSTIIAVCD
;
A
#
# COMPACT_ATOMS: atom_id res chain seq x y z
N MET A 1 11.42 20.70 17.97
CA MET A 1 12.19 19.69 18.74
C MET A 1 12.74 18.67 17.76
N ARG A 2 14.05 18.51 17.72
CA ARG A 2 14.71 17.55 16.82
C ARG A 2 14.73 16.18 17.50
N PHE A 3 14.01 15.23 16.94
CA PHE A 3 14.14 13.84 17.37
C PHE A 3 15.05 13.12 16.40
N GLY A 4 16.35 13.24 16.64
CA GLY A 4 17.33 12.41 15.94
C GLY A 4 17.41 11.05 16.60
N VAL A 5 16.69 10.08 16.08
CA VAL A 5 16.95 8.69 16.45
C VAL A 5 17.97 8.16 15.45
N ASN A 6 19.20 8.00 15.89
CA ASN A 6 20.21 7.25 15.14
C ASN A 6 19.75 5.80 15.06
N LEU A 7 19.09 5.45 13.94
CA LEU A 7 18.96 4.04 13.61
C LEU A 7 20.36 3.54 13.23
N PRO A 8 20.77 2.38 13.71
CA PRO A 8 22.00 1.78 13.19
C PRO A 8 21.84 1.65 11.67
N GLN A 9 22.86 2.04 10.94
CA GLN A 9 22.88 1.89 9.49
C GLN A 9 22.76 0.39 9.18
N LEU A 10 21.55 -0.02 8.84
CA LEU A 10 21.38 -1.33 8.25
C LEU A 10 21.89 -1.21 6.82
N THR A 11 23.19 -1.38 6.68
CA THR A 11 23.80 -1.45 5.36
C THR A 11 23.61 -2.86 4.82
N GLN A 12 22.68 -3.01 3.94
CA GLN A 12 22.70 -4.11 3.00
C GLN A 12 23.74 -3.71 1.96
N ASP A 13 24.60 -4.64 1.55
CA ASP A 13 25.71 -4.33 0.64
C ASP A 13 25.25 -3.49 -0.56
N GLY A 14 25.80 -2.27 -0.67
CA GLY A 14 25.50 -1.38 -1.77
C GLY A 14 24.24 -0.51 -1.62
N VAL A 15 23.57 -0.52 -0.45
CA VAL A 15 22.34 0.26 -0.23
C VAL A 15 22.40 1.00 1.11
N SER A 16 22.11 2.30 1.10
CA SER A 16 21.93 3.09 2.31
C SER A 16 20.46 3.31 2.60
N ILE A 17 20.07 3.23 3.87
CA ILE A 17 18.69 3.36 4.31
C ILE A 17 18.54 4.64 5.14
N HIS A 18 17.59 5.47 4.75
CA HIS A 18 17.34 6.75 5.40
C HIS A 18 15.91 6.82 5.93
N LYS A 19 15.76 7.33 7.12
CA LYS A 19 14.47 7.67 7.71
C LYS A 19 14.21 9.14 7.40
N VAL A 20 13.13 9.44 6.70
CA VAL A 20 12.79 10.79 6.23
C VAL A 20 11.47 11.24 6.85
N ASP A 21 11.47 12.38 7.53
CA ASP A 21 10.27 12.91 8.17
C ASP A 21 9.33 13.56 7.15
N PHE A 22 8.05 13.33 7.30
CA PHE A 22 6.97 13.89 6.48
C PHE A 22 5.93 14.56 7.37
N VAL A 23 5.41 15.69 6.93
CA VAL A 23 4.28 16.36 7.58
C VAL A 23 3.15 16.43 6.56
N SER A 24 2.06 15.73 6.85
CA SER A 24 0.85 15.78 6.02
C SER A 24 0.11 17.11 6.28
N ASN A 25 -0.19 17.84 5.24
CA ASN A 25 -1.04 19.03 5.29
C ASN A 25 -2.46 18.71 4.85
N ASN A 26 -2.77 17.44 4.61
CA ASN A 26 -4.01 16.99 3.97
C ASN A 26 -5.03 16.38 4.95
N TYR A 27 -4.83 16.58 6.25
CA TYR A 27 -5.69 16.00 7.29
C TYR A 27 -7.08 16.66 7.41
N SER A 28 -7.28 17.82 6.82
CA SER A 28 -8.57 18.52 6.88
C SER A 28 -9.74 17.78 6.24
N CYS A 29 -9.44 16.82 5.35
CA CYS A 29 -10.47 15.96 4.74
C CYS A 29 -11.02 14.89 5.69
N LEU A 30 -10.33 14.63 6.80
CA LEU A 30 -10.70 13.58 7.76
C LEU A 30 -11.88 14.00 8.63
N LEU A 31 -12.52 13.03 9.29
CA LEU A 31 -13.48 13.32 10.34
C LEU A 31 -12.79 14.13 11.45
N ARG A 32 -13.54 15.03 12.10
CA ARG A 32 -12.99 15.97 13.08
C ARG A 32 -12.16 15.25 14.18
N GLU A 33 -12.67 14.14 14.69
CA GLU A 33 -11.97 13.38 15.73
C GLU A 33 -10.68 12.70 15.25
N ASP A 34 -10.48 12.59 13.95
CA ASP A 34 -9.27 12.02 13.36
C ASP A 34 -8.24 13.09 12.95
N GLN A 35 -8.63 14.38 12.94
CA GLN A 35 -7.76 15.48 12.47
C GLN A 35 -6.62 15.82 13.45
N ASP A 36 -6.73 15.40 14.71
CA ASP A 36 -5.74 15.72 15.73
C ASP A 36 -4.80 14.53 16.04
N VAL A 37 -4.80 13.50 15.20
CA VAL A 37 -3.94 12.32 15.40
C VAL A 37 -2.52 12.65 14.94
N VAL A 38 -1.65 13.01 15.89
CA VAL A 38 -0.29 13.48 15.62
C VAL A 38 0.52 12.45 14.81
N ASP A 39 0.44 11.18 15.17
CA ASP A 39 1.17 10.11 14.44
C ASP A 39 0.74 10.03 12.95
N ASN A 40 -0.50 10.39 12.64
CA ASN A 40 -0.98 10.38 11.25
C ASN A 40 -0.57 11.65 10.47
N ILE A 41 -0.25 12.72 11.18
CA ILE A 41 0.14 14.01 10.58
C ILE A 41 1.65 14.11 10.42
N GLN A 42 2.42 13.69 11.44
CA GLN A 42 3.88 13.80 11.45
C GLN A 42 4.47 12.40 11.62
N PHE A 43 5.07 11.91 10.57
CA PHE A 43 5.57 10.53 10.56
C PHE A 43 6.80 10.40 9.66
N PRO A 44 7.70 9.48 9.96
CA PRO A 44 8.78 9.17 9.02
C PRO A 44 8.34 8.11 8.01
N TYR A 45 8.97 8.16 6.85
CA TYR A 45 8.95 7.07 5.87
C TYR A 45 10.39 6.63 5.59
N MET A 46 10.56 5.55 4.83
CA MET A 46 11.87 4.95 4.60
C MET A 46 12.30 5.16 3.15
N LEU A 47 13.55 5.61 2.96
CA LEU A 47 14.16 5.79 1.64
C LEU A 47 15.39 4.88 1.55
N PHE A 48 15.44 4.06 0.52
CA PHE A 48 16.53 3.17 0.17
C PHE A 48 17.25 3.76 -1.02
N LEU A 49 18.53 4.07 -0.87
CA LEU A 49 19.35 4.65 -1.96
C LEU A 49 20.47 3.69 -2.34
N PRO A 50 20.68 3.46 -3.65
CA PRO A 50 21.93 2.83 -4.09
C PRO A 50 23.13 3.62 -3.57
N GLU A 51 24.18 2.94 -3.13
CA GLU A 51 25.38 3.63 -2.66
C GLU A 51 26.07 4.43 -3.77
N GLY A 52 26.76 5.51 -3.37
CA GLY A 52 27.44 6.42 -4.24
C GLY A 52 26.93 7.85 -4.12
N ASN A 53 27.57 8.75 -4.82
CA ASN A 53 27.26 10.19 -4.75
C ASN A 53 26.60 10.71 -6.02
N LYS A 54 25.86 9.85 -6.72
CA LYS A 54 25.13 10.28 -7.93
C LYS A 54 23.71 10.72 -7.59
N GLN A 55 23.15 11.52 -8.45
CA GLN A 55 21.72 11.82 -8.44
C GLN A 55 20.98 10.80 -9.31
N PHE A 56 19.72 10.61 -9.02
CA PHE A 56 18.84 9.64 -9.70
C PHE A 56 17.73 10.40 -10.42
N ASP A 57 17.30 9.89 -11.56
CA ASP A 57 16.20 10.45 -12.36
C ASP A 57 14.94 9.60 -12.30
N GLU A 58 14.92 8.62 -11.41
CA GLU A 58 13.72 7.77 -11.17
C GLU A 58 13.69 7.25 -9.74
N VAL A 59 12.50 6.86 -9.29
CA VAL A 59 12.28 6.31 -7.95
C VAL A 59 11.03 5.46 -7.95
N ILE A 60 11.03 4.37 -7.17
CA ILE A 60 9.83 3.56 -6.91
C ILE A 60 9.27 3.94 -5.53
N ILE A 61 7.97 4.22 -5.45
CA ILE A 61 7.26 4.39 -4.17
C ILE A 61 6.43 3.13 -3.92
N ILE A 62 6.68 2.46 -2.79
CA ILE A 62 5.91 1.30 -2.33
C ILE A 62 4.81 1.78 -1.40
N LEU A 63 3.55 1.38 -1.68
CA LEU A 63 2.40 1.60 -0.81
C LEU A 63 1.97 0.26 -0.22
N ASN A 64 1.75 0.24 1.09
CA ASN A 64 1.50 -0.97 1.88
C ASN A 64 0.06 -1.49 1.77
N GLY A 65 -0.15 -2.71 2.26
CA GLY A 65 -1.47 -3.32 2.39
C GLY A 65 -2.23 -2.86 3.64
N LEU A 66 -3.51 -3.23 3.69
CA LEU A 66 -4.37 -2.92 4.85
C LEU A 66 -3.89 -3.73 6.07
N ASN A 67 -4.01 -3.14 7.25
CA ASN A 67 -3.59 -3.70 8.54
C ASN A 67 -2.09 -3.95 8.69
N GLU A 68 -1.28 -3.48 7.75
CA GLU A 68 0.17 -3.57 7.93
C GLU A 68 0.58 -2.75 9.16
N SER A 69 1.44 -3.35 9.98
CA SER A 69 1.83 -2.78 11.26
C SER A 69 3.23 -2.18 11.27
N GLU A 70 4.06 -2.55 10.30
CA GLU A 70 5.46 -2.13 10.26
C GLU A 70 6.04 -2.20 8.85
N TYR A 71 7.18 -1.55 8.66
CA TYR A 71 7.86 -1.46 7.37
C TYR A 71 8.62 -2.74 6.97
N ARG A 72 9.02 -3.57 7.95
CA ARG A 72 10.00 -4.64 7.75
C ARG A 72 9.65 -5.63 6.63
N LYS A 73 8.36 -5.87 6.42
CA LYS A 73 7.88 -6.71 5.30
C LYS A 73 8.39 -6.23 3.95
N PHE A 74 8.47 -4.91 3.78
CA PHE A 74 8.81 -4.28 2.49
C PHE A 74 10.31 -4.01 2.34
N PHE A 75 11.11 -4.19 3.39
CA PHE A 75 12.55 -3.93 3.35
C PHE A 75 13.26 -4.79 2.30
N PRO A 76 13.02 -6.12 2.21
CA PRO A 76 13.66 -6.92 1.17
C PRO A 76 13.30 -6.46 -0.25
N TRP A 77 12.06 -5.99 -0.45
CA TRP A 77 11.61 -5.47 -1.76
C TRP A 77 12.41 -4.21 -2.11
N ALA A 78 12.36 -3.22 -1.22
CA ALA A 78 13.02 -1.92 -1.41
C ALA A 78 14.54 -2.08 -1.57
N ALA A 79 15.15 -2.94 -0.76
CA ALA A 79 16.59 -3.21 -0.83
C ALA A 79 16.96 -3.85 -2.18
N SER A 80 16.15 -4.77 -2.69
CA SER A 80 16.38 -5.42 -3.99
C SER A 80 16.33 -4.42 -5.14
N PHE A 81 15.33 -3.51 -5.12
CA PHE A 81 15.21 -2.48 -6.17
C PHE A 81 16.38 -1.50 -6.07
N ALA A 82 16.73 -1.05 -4.86
CA ALA A 82 17.86 -0.13 -4.66
C ALA A 82 19.18 -0.78 -5.07
N ALA A 83 19.40 -2.05 -4.71
CA ALA A 83 20.59 -2.80 -5.15
C ALA A 83 20.67 -2.93 -6.67
N SER A 84 19.52 -2.88 -7.37
CA SER A 84 19.46 -2.89 -8.83
C SER A 84 19.63 -1.47 -9.44
N GLY A 85 19.87 -0.47 -8.59
CA GLY A 85 20.14 0.90 -9.05
C GLY A 85 18.95 1.86 -8.98
N ILE A 86 17.77 1.41 -8.52
CA ILE A 86 16.56 2.23 -8.50
C ILE A 86 16.21 2.62 -7.06
N PRO A 87 16.39 3.89 -6.65
CA PRO A 87 15.97 4.34 -5.31
C PRO A 87 14.53 3.94 -5.01
N THR A 88 14.27 3.59 -3.76
CA THR A 88 12.93 3.12 -3.38
C THR A 88 12.47 3.76 -2.07
N ILE A 89 11.26 4.28 -2.07
CA ILE A 89 10.59 4.84 -0.90
C ILE A 89 9.51 3.86 -0.45
N ILE A 90 9.44 3.58 0.86
CA ILE A 90 8.30 2.89 1.45
C ILE A 90 7.49 3.95 2.20
N PHE A 91 6.31 4.29 1.67
CA PHE A 91 5.48 5.37 2.23
C PHE A 91 4.23 4.79 2.88
N PRO A 92 3.94 5.14 4.15
CA PRO A 92 2.81 4.53 4.87
C PRO A 92 1.47 5.19 4.51
N ILE A 93 0.47 4.37 4.27
CA ILE A 93 -0.91 4.82 4.09
C ILE A 93 -1.44 5.36 5.44
N ALA A 94 -2.30 6.37 5.38
CA ALA A 94 -2.88 7.02 6.57
C ALA A 94 -3.48 5.99 7.53
N PHE A 95 -3.18 6.14 8.82
CA PHE A 95 -3.59 5.29 9.92
C PHE A 95 -3.05 3.85 9.87
N LEU A 96 -2.05 3.58 9.02
CA LEU A 96 -1.38 2.27 8.95
C LEU A 96 0.11 2.44 9.30
N ILE A 97 0.77 1.34 9.59
CA ILE A 97 2.18 1.29 10.00
C ILE A 97 2.40 2.29 11.16
N ASN A 98 3.30 3.26 10.99
CA ASN A 98 3.65 4.24 12.03
C ASN A 98 2.78 5.51 11.98
N ARG A 99 1.77 5.56 11.10
CA ARG A 99 0.77 6.63 11.07
C ARG A 99 -0.43 6.35 11.99
N ARG A 100 -0.47 5.18 12.62
CA ARG A 100 -1.54 4.83 13.56
C ARG A 100 -1.14 5.23 14.98
N PRO A 101 -2.11 5.69 15.79
CA PRO A 101 -1.82 6.05 17.18
C PRO A 101 -1.23 4.87 17.96
N LYS A 102 -0.17 5.13 18.71
CA LYS A 102 0.51 4.11 19.52
C LYS A 102 -0.43 3.42 20.50
N GLY A 103 -1.41 4.15 21.04
CA GLY A 103 -2.35 3.63 22.00
C GLY A 103 -3.36 2.61 21.45
N TRP A 104 -3.51 2.49 20.13
CA TRP A 104 -4.50 1.58 19.55
C TRP A 104 -4.24 0.11 19.85
N PHE A 105 -2.99 -0.25 20.09
CA PHE A 105 -2.60 -1.66 20.22
C PHE A 105 -2.14 -2.04 21.62
N ILE A 106 -2.66 -1.34 22.64
CA ILE A 106 -2.50 -1.74 24.03
C ILE A 106 -3.25 -3.08 24.23
N PRO A 107 -2.55 -4.16 24.61
CA PRO A 107 -3.16 -5.51 24.63
C PRO A 107 -4.46 -5.62 25.42
N GLU A 108 -4.54 -4.94 26.54
CA GLU A 108 -5.76 -4.94 27.39
C GLU A 108 -6.96 -4.34 26.63
N GLU A 109 -6.75 -3.21 25.96
CA GLU A 109 -7.81 -2.53 25.20
C GLU A 109 -8.22 -3.33 23.96
N VAL A 110 -7.23 -3.90 23.27
CA VAL A 110 -7.48 -4.80 22.14
C VAL A 110 -8.32 -6.00 22.59
N GLY A 111 -7.98 -6.60 23.75
CA GLY A 111 -8.71 -7.74 24.33
C GLY A 111 -10.17 -7.39 24.67
N LYS A 112 -10.39 -6.22 25.28
CA LYS A 112 -11.75 -5.73 25.58
C LYS A 112 -12.58 -5.58 24.31
N LYS A 113 -12.05 -4.88 23.31
CA LYS A 113 -12.74 -4.65 22.04
C LYS A 113 -13.03 -5.96 21.31
N LEU A 114 -12.05 -6.87 21.29
CA LEU A 114 -12.20 -8.18 20.66
C LEU A 114 -13.35 -8.97 21.28
N SER A 115 -13.42 -8.99 22.61
CA SER A 115 -14.50 -9.68 23.34
C SER A 115 -15.87 -9.11 22.97
N VAL A 116 -15.99 -7.79 22.94
CA VAL A 116 -17.24 -7.11 22.58
C VAL A 116 -17.63 -7.42 21.13
N ARG A 117 -16.70 -7.30 20.19
CA ARG A 117 -17.02 -7.45 18.77
C ARG A 117 -17.30 -8.89 18.36
N ARG A 118 -16.71 -9.87 19.00
CA ARG A 118 -17.01 -11.29 18.77
C ARG A 118 -18.40 -11.72 19.24
N UNK A 119 -18.89 -11.03 19.96
CA UNK A 119 -20.11 -11.18 20.40
C UNK A 119 -21.15 -10.75 19.55
N LEU A 120 -20.78 -9.96 18.62
CA LEU A 120 -21.79 -9.56 17.60
C LEU A 120 -22.14 -10.73 16.69
N GLU A 121 -23.40 -10.79 16.27
CA GLU A 121 -23.89 -11.89 15.44
C GLU A 121 -23.07 -12.04 14.14
N GLY A 122 -22.62 -13.26 13.88
CA GLY A 122 -21.90 -13.60 12.65
C GLY A 122 -20.49 -13.08 12.58
N ASN A 123 -19.93 -12.49 13.64
CA ASN A 123 -18.66 -11.76 13.59
C ASN A 123 -17.43 -12.61 13.99
N SER A 124 -17.45 -13.90 13.65
CA SER A 124 -16.36 -14.85 13.99
C SER A 124 -15.01 -14.51 13.35
N THR A 125 -15.00 -13.68 12.33
CA THR A 125 -13.77 -13.24 11.64
C THR A 125 -13.02 -12.14 12.40
N CYS A 126 -13.57 -11.64 13.53
CA CYS A 126 -12.90 -10.62 14.33
C CYS A 126 -11.71 -11.21 15.09
N THR A 127 -10.54 -10.60 14.91
CA THR A 127 -9.26 -11.03 15.49
C THR A 127 -8.56 -9.85 16.16
N SER A 128 -7.48 -10.11 16.91
CA SER A 128 -6.65 -9.05 17.49
C SER A 128 -6.00 -8.16 16.42
N TYR A 129 -5.83 -8.69 15.21
CA TYR A 129 -5.26 -7.94 14.09
C TYR A 129 -6.20 -6.91 13.51
N ASN A 130 -7.47 -7.29 13.36
CA ASN A 130 -8.42 -6.46 12.61
C ASN A 130 -9.40 -5.70 13.50
N VAL A 131 -9.47 -5.98 14.80
CA VAL A 131 -10.51 -5.44 15.69
C VAL A 131 -10.56 -3.93 15.73
N ILE A 132 -9.41 -3.26 15.80
CA ILE A 132 -9.36 -1.78 15.91
C ILE A 132 -9.90 -1.15 14.61
N LEU A 133 -9.39 -1.59 13.48
CA LEU A 133 -9.83 -1.07 12.19
C LEU A 133 -11.30 -1.42 11.93
N SER A 134 -11.70 -2.67 12.29
CA SER A 134 -13.08 -3.11 12.12
C SER A 134 -14.06 -2.25 12.94
N GLU A 135 -13.72 -1.95 14.21
CA GLU A 135 -14.56 -1.08 15.04
C GLU A 135 -14.69 0.30 14.38
N ARG A 136 -13.58 0.91 13.99
CA ARG A 136 -13.56 2.25 13.39
C ARG A 136 -14.37 2.32 12.09
N LEU A 137 -14.27 1.29 11.25
CA LEU A 137 -14.99 1.25 9.96
C LEU A 137 -16.46 0.83 10.13
N HIS A 138 -16.78 0.07 11.16
CA HIS A 138 -18.17 -0.23 11.49
C HIS A 138 -18.91 1.04 11.96
N GLU A 139 -18.26 1.84 12.79
CA GLU A 139 -18.81 3.12 13.27
C GLU A 139 -18.93 4.13 12.13
N HIS A 140 -17.84 4.33 11.38
CA HIS A 140 -17.71 5.34 10.35
C HIS A 140 -17.01 4.77 9.11
N PRO A 141 -17.72 4.07 8.22
CA PRO A 141 -17.10 3.46 7.04
C PRO A 141 -16.44 4.49 6.10
N GLU A 142 -16.88 5.74 6.12
CA GLU A 142 -16.27 6.84 5.36
C GLU A 142 -14.80 7.06 5.72
N ARG A 143 -14.35 6.64 6.90
CA ARG A 143 -12.94 6.73 7.30
C ARG A 143 -12.00 6.03 6.32
N PHE A 144 -12.45 4.94 5.72
CA PHE A 144 -11.64 4.20 4.74
C PHE A 144 -11.36 5.08 3.51
N PHE A 145 -12.39 5.72 2.99
CA PHE A 145 -12.26 6.65 1.85
C PHE A 145 -11.47 7.90 2.24
N LEU A 146 -11.77 8.52 3.39
CA LEU A 146 -11.11 9.76 3.80
C LEU A 146 -9.62 9.56 4.10
N ALA A 147 -9.23 8.43 4.71
CA ALA A 147 -7.82 8.08 4.90
C ALA A 147 -7.11 7.86 3.55
N GLY A 148 -7.81 7.22 2.62
CA GLY A 148 -7.32 7.07 1.24
C GLY A 148 -7.12 8.42 0.55
N LEU A 149 -8.08 9.34 0.70
CA LEU A 149 -8.02 10.68 0.12
C LEU A 149 -6.87 11.49 0.72
N GLN A 150 -6.65 11.41 2.03
CA GLN A 150 -5.47 12.05 2.67
C GLN A 150 -4.19 11.50 2.05
N THR A 151 -4.06 10.16 1.96
CA THR A 151 -2.86 9.55 1.39
C THR A 151 -2.68 9.93 -0.09
N TYR A 152 -3.75 9.96 -0.86
CA TYR A 152 -3.74 10.40 -2.26
C TYR A 152 -3.09 11.80 -2.37
N ASN A 153 -3.56 12.75 -1.55
CA ASN A 153 -3.02 14.11 -1.56
C ASN A 153 -1.59 14.18 -1.03
N ASP A 154 -1.24 13.41 0.01
CA ASP A 154 0.13 13.30 0.50
C ASP A 154 1.07 12.78 -0.61
N MET A 155 0.59 11.85 -1.43
CA MET A 155 1.37 11.33 -2.57
C MET A 155 1.57 12.42 -3.63
N ILE A 156 0.53 13.21 -3.92
CA ILE A 156 0.67 14.35 -4.85
C ILE A 156 1.79 15.30 -4.35
N ASP A 157 1.78 15.62 -3.05
CA ASP A 157 2.80 16.50 -2.47
C ASP A 157 4.20 15.91 -2.59
N LEU A 158 4.36 14.62 -2.26
CA LEU A 158 5.66 13.95 -2.35
C LEU A 158 6.15 13.88 -3.81
N VAL A 159 5.26 13.48 -4.74
CA VAL A 159 5.60 13.37 -6.16
C VAL A 159 6.00 14.73 -6.73
N ASN A 160 5.29 15.80 -6.36
CA ASN A 160 5.66 17.16 -6.76
C ASN A 160 7.07 17.52 -6.27
N THR A 161 7.37 17.23 -5.00
CA THR A 161 8.70 17.50 -4.42
C THR A 161 9.80 16.75 -5.19
N LEU A 162 9.55 15.49 -5.52
CA LEU A 162 10.49 14.66 -6.30
C LEU A 162 10.65 15.21 -7.72
N TYR A 163 9.54 15.51 -8.40
CA TYR A 163 9.52 15.99 -9.77
C TYR A 163 10.22 17.35 -9.91
N CYS A 164 10.06 18.23 -8.92
CA CYS A 164 10.70 19.55 -8.93
C CYS A 164 12.19 19.50 -8.56
N GLY A 165 12.69 18.36 -8.09
CA GLY A 165 14.08 18.22 -7.63
C GLY A 165 14.32 18.92 -6.28
N GLU A 166 13.26 19.10 -5.49
CA GLU A 166 13.30 19.83 -4.21
C GLU A 166 13.39 18.89 -2.99
N TYR A 167 13.72 17.66 -3.23
CA TYR A 167 13.75 16.62 -2.21
C TYR A 167 15.09 16.62 -1.44
N UNK A 168 15.15 16.72 -0.28
CA UNK A 168 16.22 16.80 0.40
C UNK A 168 16.31 15.75 1.35
N VAL A 169 17.39 15.36 1.64
CA VAL A 169 17.73 14.39 2.68
C VAL A 169 18.86 14.93 3.57
N TRP A 170 18.77 14.71 4.86
CA TRP A 170 19.83 15.05 5.83
C TRP A 170 20.86 13.92 5.90
N ARG A 171 22.13 14.28 5.75
CA ARG A 171 23.24 13.34 5.91
C ARG A 171 24.46 14.10 6.46
N GLU A 172 24.97 13.65 7.59
CA GLU A 172 26.21 14.18 8.17
C GLU A 172 26.24 15.72 8.28
N ASP A 173 25.20 16.30 8.88
CA ASP A 173 25.05 17.74 9.13
C ASP A 173 24.84 18.61 7.88
N ARG A 174 24.57 18.00 6.74
CA ARG A 174 24.21 18.73 5.51
C ARG A 174 23.02 18.08 4.80
N THR A 175 22.34 18.87 4.01
CA THR A 175 21.28 18.37 3.11
C THR A 175 21.87 18.10 1.74
N PHE A 176 21.37 17.08 1.06
CA PHE A 176 21.66 16.82 -0.34
C PHE A 176 20.38 16.39 -1.04
N SER A 177 20.31 16.63 -2.34
CA SER A 177 19.20 16.16 -3.15
C SER A 177 19.63 14.90 -3.92
N PRO A 178 19.08 13.73 -3.58
CA PRO A 178 19.42 12.52 -4.33
C PRO A 178 18.73 12.45 -5.69
N PHE A 179 17.80 13.36 -5.99
CA PHE A 179 16.98 13.29 -7.20
C PHE A 179 17.16 14.52 -8.09
N THR A 180 17.15 14.28 -9.40
CA THR A 180 17.22 15.37 -10.40
C THR A 180 15.82 15.96 -10.62
N LYS A 181 15.78 17.17 -11.18
CA LYS A 181 14.51 17.76 -11.64
C LYS A 181 13.94 16.90 -12.78
N GLY A 182 12.66 16.65 -12.73
CA GLY A 182 11.97 15.80 -13.71
C GLY A 182 12.02 14.31 -13.35
N THR A 183 12.40 13.96 -12.12
CA THR A 183 12.45 12.57 -11.66
C THR A 183 11.15 11.83 -11.97
N ARG A 184 11.29 10.68 -12.63
CA ARG A 184 10.19 9.78 -12.96
C ARG A 184 9.80 9.01 -11.70
N VAL A 185 8.55 9.12 -11.31
CA VAL A 185 8.06 8.46 -10.10
C VAL A 185 7.19 7.27 -10.48
N HIS A 186 7.63 6.08 -10.06
CA HIS A 186 6.92 4.82 -10.26
C HIS A 186 6.27 4.39 -8.96
N PHE A 187 5.18 3.65 -9.05
CA PHE A 187 4.51 3.13 -7.86
C PHE A 187 4.43 1.62 -7.90
N LEU A 188 4.72 0.99 -6.77
CA LEU A 188 4.43 -0.42 -6.51
C LEU A 188 3.40 -0.45 -5.39
N GLY A 189 2.16 -0.78 -5.71
CA GLY A 189 1.09 -0.88 -4.72
C GLY A 189 0.77 -2.33 -4.39
N TYR A 190 0.89 -2.67 -3.11
CA TYR A 190 0.55 -4.01 -2.62
C TYR A 190 -0.82 -3.99 -1.98
N SER A 191 -1.72 -4.88 -2.39
CA SER A 191 -3.07 -5.01 -1.80
C SER A 191 -3.78 -3.65 -1.77
N LEU A 192 -4.14 -3.09 -0.62
CA LEU A 192 -4.75 -1.76 -0.51
C LEU A 192 -3.90 -0.70 -1.23
N GLY A 193 -2.58 -0.78 -1.11
CA GLY A 193 -1.67 0.16 -1.80
C GLY A 193 -1.81 0.12 -3.32
N GLY A 194 -2.14 -1.05 -3.88
CA GLY A 194 -2.39 -1.19 -5.32
C GLY A 194 -3.65 -0.46 -5.78
N TYR A 195 -4.74 -0.55 -5.00
CA TYR A 195 -5.95 0.24 -5.26
C TYR A 195 -5.64 1.72 -5.24
N LEU A 196 -4.95 2.17 -4.20
CA LEU A 196 -4.65 3.59 -4.01
C LEU A 196 -3.72 4.12 -5.10
N ALA A 197 -2.69 3.36 -5.48
CA ALA A 197 -1.79 3.75 -6.57
C ALA A 197 -2.53 3.82 -7.92
N LEU A 198 -3.44 2.88 -8.18
CA LEU A 198 -4.27 2.92 -9.37
C LEU A 198 -5.16 4.17 -9.37
N ILE A 199 -5.83 4.44 -8.26
CA ILE A 199 -6.67 5.64 -8.10
C ILE A 199 -5.85 6.91 -8.35
N LEU A 200 -4.62 6.96 -7.84
CA LEU A 200 -3.71 8.09 -8.06
C LEU A 200 -3.43 8.30 -9.56
N PHE A 201 -3.06 7.23 -10.28
CA PHE A 201 -2.79 7.31 -11.71
C PHE A 201 -4.03 7.71 -12.53
N LEU A 202 -5.20 7.21 -12.14
CA LEU A 202 -6.46 7.56 -12.79
C LEU A 202 -6.87 9.01 -12.49
N GLY A 203 -6.71 9.46 -11.25
CA GLY A 203 -7.12 10.79 -10.80
C GLY A 203 -6.21 11.91 -11.29
N VAL A 204 -4.91 11.64 -11.38
CA VAL A 204 -3.92 12.62 -11.87
C VAL A 204 -4.02 12.80 -13.39
N GLY A 205 -4.45 11.75 -14.09
CA GLY A 205 -4.61 11.80 -15.54
C GLY A 205 -3.27 12.04 -16.27
N ASP A 206 -3.24 13.05 -17.12
CA ASP A 206 -2.07 13.37 -17.95
C ASP A 206 -1.13 14.42 -17.31
N ASN A 207 -1.28 14.65 -16.01
CA ASN A 207 -0.41 15.60 -15.29
C ASN A 207 1.07 15.19 -15.45
N PRO A 208 1.95 16.12 -15.84
CA PRO A 208 3.37 15.82 -16.05
C PRO A 208 4.06 15.12 -14.89
N ILE A 209 3.63 15.35 -13.66
CA ILE A 209 4.30 14.78 -12.47
C ILE A 209 4.31 13.25 -12.46
N LEU A 210 3.34 12.61 -13.13
CA LEU A 210 3.26 11.14 -13.22
C LEU A 210 3.21 10.64 -14.68
N SER A 211 3.30 11.52 -15.68
CA SER A 211 3.12 11.12 -17.08
C SER A 211 4.14 10.08 -17.56
N GLN A 212 5.33 10.06 -16.97
CA GLN A 212 6.39 9.10 -17.30
C GLN A 212 6.48 7.96 -16.28
N GLY A 213 5.64 8.00 -15.26
CA GLY A 213 5.63 6.98 -14.21
C GLY A 213 5.02 5.66 -14.66
N LYS A 214 5.48 4.59 -14.08
CA LYS A 214 4.93 3.23 -14.24
C LYS A 214 4.22 2.82 -12.96
N LEU A 215 3.20 1.99 -13.09
CA LEU A 215 2.41 1.47 -11.99
C LEU A 215 2.52 -0.04 -11.94
N ILE A 216 3.01 -0.58 -10.84
CA ILE A 216 3.02 -2.02 -10.59
C ILE A 216 1.92 -2.30 -9.54
N ILE A 217 0.93 -3.08 -9.92
CA ILE A 217 -0.17 -3.51 -9.04
C ILE A 217 0.15 -4.94 -8.61
N PHE A 218 0.32 -5.14 -7.30
CA PHE A 218 0.68 -6.46 -6.75
C PHE A 218 -0.44 -6.93 -5.80
N CYS A 219 -1.07 -8.06 -6.15
CA CYS A 219 -2.16 -8.68 -5.37
C CYS A 219 -3.23 -7.66 -5.00
N SER A 220 -3.79 -6.98 -6.03
CA SER A 220 -4.74 -5.88 -5.84
C SER A 220 -5.62 -5.70 -7.07
N GLY A 221 -6.69 -4.93 -6.92
CA GLY A 221 -7.51 -4.50 -8.06
C GLY A 221 -8.80 -5.27 -8.29
N ALA A 222 -9.09 -6.33 -7.54
CA ALA A 222 -10.42 -6.96 -7.62
C ALA A 222 -11.46 -6.08 -6.92
N ALA A 223 -12.70 -6.04 -7.44
CA ALA A 223 -13.79 -5.27 -6.81
C ALA A 223 -14.10 -5.77 -5.40
N ILE A 224 -14.47 -4.88 -4.50
CA ILE A 224 -14.85 -5.30 -3.14
C ILE A 224 -16.32 -5.76 -3.11
N ASN A 225 -16.53 -7.01 -2.83
CA ASN A 225 -17.87 -7.57 -2.72
C ASN A 225 -17.79 -8.97 -2.09
N UNK A 226 -18.41 -9.15 -1.29
CA UNK A 226 -18.37 -10.27 -0.61
C UNK A 226 -19.07 -11.36 -1.16
N HIS A 227 -19.96 -11.07 -2.01
CA HIS A 227 -20.91 -12.08 -2.54
C HIS A 227 -20.23 -13.17 -3.38
N ASP A 228 -19.12 -12.90 -3.99
CA ASP A 228 -18.41 -13.88 -4.82
C ASP A 228 -16.91 -13.81 -4.57
N PRO A 229 -16.41 -14.58 -3.59
CA PRO A 229 -14.99 -14.53 -3.25
C PRO A 229 -14.04 -15.05 -4.32
N ASP A 230 -14.53 -15.77 -5.32
CA ASP A 230 -13.68 -16.22 -6.45
C ASP A 230 -13.46 -15.10 -7.49
N LEU A 231 -14.37 -14.12 -7.53
CA LEU A 231 -14.34 -13.04 -8.52
C LEU A 231 -14.19 -11.65 -7.92
N ASN A 232 -14.16 -11.54 -6.60
CA ASN A 232 -14.07 -10.25 -5.91
C ASN A 232 -13.09 -10.34 -4.76
N ALA A 233 -12.54 -9.19 -4.35
CA ALA A 233 -11.75 -9.11 -3.13
C ALA A 233 -12.61 -9.54 -1.94
N ASN A 234 -12.02 -10.29 -1.04
CA ASN A 234 -12.69 -10.78 0.16
C ASN A 234 -12.24 -9.97 1.39
N PRO A 235 -12.97 -8.87 1.71
CA PRO A 235 -12.62 -8.09 2.89
C PRO A 235 -12.97 -8.79 4.20
N ILE A 236 -13.82 -9.84 4.15
CA ILE A 236 -14.19 -10.63 5.32
C ILE A 236 -13.12 -11.71 5.52
N SER A 237 -11.99 -11.29 6.03
CA SER A 237 -10.86 -12.16 6.34
C SER A 237 -10.37 -11.85 7.74
N PRO A 238 -9.97 -12.86 8.53
CA PRO A 238 -9.36 -12.61 9.84
C PRO A 238 -8.17 -11.65 9.82
N LEU A 239 -7.56 -11.47 8.65
CA LEU A 239 -6.41 -10.56 8.45
C LEU A 239 -6.83 -9.16 8.00
N ILE A 240 -8.06 -8.99 7.48
CA ILE A 240 -8.50 -7.73 6.86
C ILE A 240 -9.51 -7.01 7.75
N LEU A 241 -10.77 -7.43 7.73
CA LEU A 241 -11.85 -6.85 8.53
C LEU A 241 -12.76 -7.95 9.04
N ASP A 242 -13.45 -7.67 10.14
CA ASP A 242 -14.53 -8.56 10.57
C ASP A 242 -15.75 -8.36 9.65
N ARG A 243 -16.69 -9.30 9.73
CA ARG A 243 -17.87 -9.31 8.85
C ARG A 243 -18.66 -7.99 8.90
N ASN A 244 -18.96 -7.52 10.13
CA ASN A 244 -19.84 -6.36 10.28
C ASN A 244 -19.21 -5.08 9.70
N ALA A 245 -17.91 -4.90 9.89
CA ALA A 245 -17.18 -3.76 9.30
C ALA A 245 -17.13 -3.87 7.77
N SER A 246 -16.88 -5.10 7.26
CA SER A 246 -16.83 -5.34 5.82
C SER A 246 -18.16 -5.02 5.13
N GLU A 247 -19.27 -5.49 5.71
CA GLU A 247 -20.61 -5.24 5.18
C GLU A 247 -20.92 -3.73 5.15
N ARG A 248 -20.60 -3.02 6.26
CA ARG A 248 -20.78 -1.57 6.33
C ARG A 248 -19.94 -0.83 5.29
N LEU A 249 -18.71 -1.26 5.08
CA LEU A 249 -17.81 -0.65 4.09
C LEU A 249 -18.35 -0.84 2.66
N ILE A 250 -18.80 -2.05 2.32
CA ILE A 250 -19.37 -2.34 1.00
C ILE A 250 -20.63 -1.49 0.78
N GLU A 251 -21.51 -1.43 1.79
CA GLU A 251 -22.72 -0.61 1.74
C GLU A 251 -22.39 0.88 1.49
N PHE A 252 -21.38 1.38 2.21
CA PHE A 252 -20.93 2.78 2.04
C PHE A 252 -20.51 3.05 0.59
N TYR A 253 -19.69 2.18 -0.01
CA TYR A 253 -19.26 2.39 -1.39
C TYR A 253 -20.42 2.30 -2.40
N LYS A 254 -21.47 1.53 -2.08
CA LYS A 254 -22.66 1.44 -2.93
C LYS A 254 -23.58 2.67 -2.86
N GLN A 255 -23.36 3.57 -1.90
CA GLN A 255 -24.14 4.82 -1.81
C GLN A 255 -23.91 5.66 -3.08
N GLY A 256 -24.97 6.03 -3.76
CA GLY A 256 -24.91 6.81 -4.98
C GLY A 256 -24.47 8.25 -4.74
N LYS A 257 -25.43 9.17 -4.76
CA LYS A 257 -25.21 10.61 -4.61
C LYS A 257 -24.71 11.00 -3.19
N ASN A 258 -24.87 10.13 -2.22
CA ASN A 258 -24.46 10.38 -0.83
C ASN A 258 -23.00 10.06 -0.55
N PHE A 259 -22.25 9.58 -1.55
CA PHE A 259 -20.82 9.32 -1.39
C PHE A 259 -20.09 10.68 -1.27
N PRO A 260 -19.18 10.84 -0.29
CA PRO A 260 -18.53 12.14 -0.06
C PRO A 260 -17.72 12.65 -1.25
N HIS A 261 -17.66 13.96 -1.41
CA HIS A 261 -16.79 14.65 -2.37
C HIS A 261 -16.97 14.21 -3.83
N MET A 262 -18.17 13.79 -4.24
CA MET A 262 -18.43 13.32 -5.62
C MET A 262 -18.18 14.39 -6.69
N GLU A 263 -17.99 15.64 -6.29
CA GLU A 263 -17.56 16.70 -7.20
C GLU A 263 -16.09 16.60 -7.61
N LYS A 264 -15.31 15.76 -6.91
CA LYS A 264 -13.87 15.58 -7.18
C LYS A 264 -13.62 14.33 -8.02
N VAL A 265 -12.68 14.44 -8.94
CA VAL A 265 -12.31 13.33 -9.84
C VAL A 265 -11.78 12.13 -9.03
N GLU A 266 -10.95 12.39 -8.03
CA GLU A 266 -10.40 11.30 -7.22
C GLU A 266 -11.49 10.53 -6.46
N ALA A 267 -12.54 11.18 -5.96
CA ALA A 267 -13.65 10.48 -5.30
C ALA A 267 -14.38 9.56 -6.28
N LEU A 268 -14.58 10.03 -7.51
CA LEU A 268 -15.16 9.22 -8.58
C LEU A 268 -14.27 7.98 -8.87
N MET A 269 -12.95 8.18 -8.91
CA MET A 269 -12.01 7.06 -9.15
C MET A 269 -12.00 6.06 -7.99
N PHE A 270 -12.04 6.54 -6.73
CA PHE A 270 -12.17 5.64 -5.57
C PHE A 270 -13.38 4.71 -5.73
N LYS A 271 -14.52 5.30 -6.03
CA LYS A 271 -15.77 4.55 -6.18
C LYS A 271 -15.69 3.57 -7.35
N ALA A 272 -15.21 4.05 -8.51
CA ALA A 272 -15.11 3.23 -9.72
C ALA A 272 -14.18 2.02 -9.54
N VAL A 273 -13.03 2.22 -8.91
CA VAL A 273 -12.05 1.16 -8.71
C VAL A 273 -12.60 0.10 -7.75
N PHE A 274 -13.14 0.51 -6.60
CA PHE A 274 -13.63 -0.45 -5.61
C PHE A 274 -14.90 -1.19 -6.04
N LEU A 275 -15.77 -0.56 -6.88
CA LEU A 275 -17.01 -1.19 -7.33
C LEU A 275 -16.92 -1.81 -8.74
N SER A 276 -15.77 -1.69 -9.41
CA SER A 276 -15.59 -2.20 -10.79
C SER A 276 -16.50 -1.51 -11.80
N ASP A 277 -16.59 -0.18 -11.74
CA ASP A 277 -17.39 0.58 -12.71
C ASP A 277 -16.65 0.65 -14.06
N GLN A 278 -16.94 -0.28 -14.93
CA GLN A 278 -16.24 -0.43 -16.21
C GLN A 278 -16.52 0.74 -17.18
N SER A 279 -17.60 1.51 -16.97
CA SER A 279 -17.85 2.70 -17.78
C SER A 279 -16.79 3.78 -17.55
N ILE A 280 -16.21 3.79 -16.35
CA ILE A 280 -15.12 4.71 -15.95
C ILE A 280 -13.75 4.04 -16.11
N LEU A 281 -13.61 2.81 -15.58
CA LEU A 281 -12.31 2.11 -15.56
C LEU A 281 -11.83 1.73 -16.96
N GLY A 282 -12.69 1.16 -17.78
CA GLY A 282 -12.29 0.59 -19.07
C GLY A 282 -11.48 1.55 -19.94
N PRO A 283 -12.03 2.73 -20.30
CA PRO A 283 -11.29 3.70 -21.12
C PRO A 283 -9.99 4.18 -20.47
N ASN A 284 -9.99 4.38 -19.15
CA ASN A 284 -8.81 4.86 -18.42
C ASN A 284 -7.73 3.78 -18.35
N LEU A 285 -8.10 2.53 -18.12
CA LEU A 285 -7.14 1.42 -18.09
C LEU A 285 -6.50 1.20 -19.46
N GLU A 286 -7.28 1.29 -20.53
CA GLU A 286 -6.74 1.14 -21.89
C GLU A 286 -5.71 2.26 -22.18
N ARG A 287 -6.00 3.49 -21.75
CA ARG A 287 -5.06 4.62 -21.89
C ARG A 287 -3.76 4.37 -21.12
N LEU A 288 -3.84 3.73 -19.94
CA LEU A 288 -2.69 3.50 -19.06
C LEU A 288 -2.01 2.14 -19.30
N LYS A 289 -2.54 1.29 -20.19
CA LYS A 289 -2.16 -0.11 -20.35
C LYS A 289 -0.64 -0.34 -20.48
N LYS A 290 0.03 0.52 -21.23
CA LYS A 290 1.50 0.42 -21.44
C LYS A 290 2.32 0.86 -20.22
N ARG A 291 1.64 1.41 -19.22
CA ARG A 291 2.29 1.95 -18.01
C ARG A 291 1.95 1.13 -16.77
N ILE A 292 1.12 0.10 -16.91
CA ILE A 292 0.65 -0.73 -15.78
C ILE A 292 1.16 -2.16 -15.94
N ARG A 293 1.76 -2.68 -14.88
CA ARG A 293 2.13 -4.09 -14.76
C ARG A 293 1.32 -4.68 -13.61
N ILE A 294 0.61 -5.78 -13.85
CA ILE A 294 -0.27 -6.41 -12.86
C ILE A 294 0.28 -7.77 -12.49
N ILE A 295 0.58 -7.96 -11.20
CA ILE A 295 1.18 -9.18 -10.66
C ILE A 295 0.22 -9.74 -9.61
N GLY A 296 -0.23 -10.97 -9.79
CA GLY A 296 -1.10 -11.67 -8.86
C GLY A 296 -0.43 -12.90 -8.26
N SER A 297 -1.07 -13.47 -7.26
CA SER A 297 -0.65 -14.75 -6.68
C SER A 297 -1.81 -15.75 -6.77
N GLY A 298 -1.53 -16.90 -7.35
CA GLY A 298 -2.51 -17.97 -7.47
C GLY A 298 -3.01 -18.51 -6.14
N ASN A 299 -2.27 -18.25 -5.06
CA ASN A 299 -2.63 -18.70 -3.72
C ASN A 299 -3.30 -17.60 -2.86
N ASP A 300 -3.53 -16.41 -3.43
CA ASP A 300 -4.14 -15.30 -2.70
C ASP A 300 -5.66 -15.53 -2.55
N LYS A 301 -6.10 -15.71 -1.31
CA LYS A 301 -7.52 -15.93 -0.99
C LYS A 301 -8.26 -14.64 -0.68
N VAL A 302 -7.54 -13.52 -0.62
CA VAL A 302 -8.15 -12.21 -0.36
C VAL A 302 -8.37 -11.45 -1.67
N ILE A 303 -7.39 -11.49 -2.56
CA ILE A 303 -7.46 -10.82 -3.87
C ILE A 303 -7.26 -11.89 -4.96
N PRO A 304 -8.32 -12.59 -5.37
CA PRO A 304 -8.17 -13.67 -6.35
C PRO A 304 -7.83 -13.13 -7.75
N ILE A 305 -6.97 -13.86 -8.45
CA ILE A 305 -6.53 -13.49 -9.81
C ILE A 305 -7.72 -13.28 -10.74
N LYS A 306 -8.71 -14.16 -10.71
CA LYS A 306 -9.93 -14.00 -11.52
C LYS A 306 -10.65 -12.68 -11.28
N GLY A 307 -10.61 -12.20 -10.00
CA GLY A 307 -11.18 -10.91 -9.64
C GLY A 307 -10.37 -9.75 -10.22
N MET A 308 -9.04 -9.88 -10.18
CA MET A 308 -8.15 -8.90 -10.80
C MET A 308 -8.41 -8.82 -12.32
N GLU A 309 -8.44 -9.97 -13.00
CA GLU A 309 -8.73 -10.06 -14.45
C GLU A 309 -10.08 -9.45 -14.78
N LYS A 310 -11.11 -9.77 -13.99
CA LYS A 310 -12.47 -9.26 -14.19
C LYS A 310 -12.52 -7.73 -14.10
N ASN A 311 -11.80 -7.14 -13.12
CA ASN A 311 -11.86 -5.70 -12.88
C ASN A 311 -10.86 -4.90 -13.73
N LEU A 312 -9.65 -5.42 -13.90
CA LEU A 312 -8.57 -4.70 -14.58
C LEU A 312 -8.40 -5.12 -16.05
N GLY A 313 -8.92 -6.28 -16.44
CA GLY A 313 -8.88 -6.77 -17.81
C GLY A 313 -7.77 -7.77 -18.11
N TRP A 314 -6.70 -7.77 -17.32
CA TRP A 314 -5.56 -8.69 -17.52
C TRP A 314 -4.74 -8.85 -16.25
N VAL A 315 -3.89 -9.88 -16.23
CA VAL A 315 -2.83 -10.06 -15.23
C VAL A 315 -1.57 -10.48 -15.99
N ASP A 316 -0.47 -9.77 -15.79
CA ASP A 316 0.80 -10.02 -16.50
C ASP A 316 1.56 -11.21 -15.92
N GLU A 317 1.51 -11.39 -14.60
CA GLU A 317 2.23 -12.45 -13.89
C GLU A 317 1.34 -13.10 -12.84
N ASN A 318 1.31 -14.42 -12.85
CA ASN A 318 0.68 -15.22 -11.81
C ASN A 318 1.76 -15.98 -11.05
N LEU A 319 2.16 -15.42 -9.90
CA LEU A 319 3.19 -16.04 -9.07
C LEU A 319 2.58 -17.16 -8.22
N LYS A 320 3.32 -18.23 -8.06
CA LYS A 320 2.98 -19.29 -7.11
C LYS A 320 3.90 -19.09 -5.91
N LEU A 321 3.36 -18.59 -4.83
CA LEU A 321 4.15 -18.17 -3.67
C LEU A 321 3.99 -19.11 -2.47
N GLY A 322 3.79 -20.36 -2.72
CA GLY A 322 3.67 -21.37 -1.69
C GLY A 322 2.23 -21.52 -1.17
N ILE A 323 2.10 -22.01 0.05
CA ILE A 323 0.82 -22.40 0.65
C ILE A 323 0.12 -21.29 1.43
N HIS A 324 0.66 -20.07 1.44
CA HIS A 324 0.18 -19.00 2.31
C HIS A 324 -0.90 -18.14 1.68
N GLU A 325 -1.74 -17.57 2.52
CA GLU A 325 -2.82 -16.68 2.13
C GLU A 325 -2.34 -15.39 1.48
N TYR A 326 -1.17 -14.90 1.90
CA TYR A 326 -0.57 -13.66 1.42
C TYR A 326 0.80 -13.92 0.80
N PRO A 327 1.11 -13.23 -0.30
CA PRO A 327 2.43 -13.36 -0.89
C PRO A 327 3.50 -12.79 0.05
N PHE A 328 4.58 -13.54 0.21
CA PHE A 328 5.74 -13.16 1.01
C PHE A 328 5.41 -12.81 2.47
N ASN A 329 4.26 -13.25 2.96
CA ASN A 329 3.87 -13.01 4.34
C ASN A 329 3.26 -14.26 4.92
N VAL A 330 3.92 -14.79 5.87
CA VAL A 330 3.43 -15.93 6.61
C VAL A 330 3.05 -15.43 7.98
N GLN A 331 1.79 -15.38 8.22
CA GLN A 331 1.27 -15.16 9.58
C GLN A 331 2.06 -14.20 10.46
N SER A 332 1.42 -13.17 10.88
CA SER A 332 1.87 -12.30 11.95
C SER A 332 3.00 -11.33 11.61
N HIS A 333 3.23 -10.52 12.53
CA HIS A 333 4.12 -9.39 12.65
C HIS A 333 5.56 -9.61 12.20
N ASP A 334 5.93 -10.85 11.98
CA ASP A 334 7.27 -11.15 11.50
C ASP A 334 7.31 -11.00 9.97
N GLN A 335 8.37 -10.42 9.49
CA GLN A 335 8.73 -10.34 8.08
C GLN A 335 8.34 -11.60 7.33
N PRO A 336 8.14 -11.53 6.03
CA PRO A 336 8.35 -12.72 5.25
C PRO A 336 9.77 -13.13 5.57
N ASN A 337 9.87 -13.96 6.55
CA ASN A 337 11.15 -14.39 7.02
C ASN A 337 11.58 -15.47 6.02
N LEU A 338 12.31 -15.00 5.02
CA LEU A 338 12.88 -15.91 4.02
C LEU A 338 13.58 -17.07 4.73
N GLU A 339 14.28 -16.76 5.82
CA GLU A 339 14.97 -17.77 6.64
C GLU A 339 13.97 -18.75 7.27
N ARG A 340 12.84 -18.25 7.77
CA ARG A 340 11.81 -19.10 8.38
C ARG A 340 11.11 -19.98 7.34
N GLU A 341 10.82 -19.43 6.17
CA GLU A 341 10.26 -20.23 5.06
C GLU A 341 11.27 -21.28 4.57
N MET A 342 12.54 -20.89 4.46
CA MET A 342 13.62 -21.81 4.08
C MET A 342 13.80 -22.94 5.09
N SER A 343 13.46 -22.73 6.35
CA SER A 343 13.59 -23.77 7.39
C SER A 343 12.46 -24.81 7.36
N ARG A 344 11.37 -24.55 6.62
CA ARG A 344 10.21 -25.46 6.61
C ARG A 344 10.42 -26.70 5.71
N SER A 345 10.85 -26.46 4.51
CA SER A 345 11.28 -27.54 3.60
C SER A 345 12.04 -26.94 2.44
N TYR A 346 12.92 -27.72 1.87
CA TYR A 346 13.75 -27.29 0.74
C TYR A 346 12.89 -26.86 -0.46
N ASP A 347 11.84 -27.61 -0.76
CA ASP A 347 10.99 -27.32 -1.92
C ASP A 347 10.18 -26.03 -1.74
N ILE A 348 9.62 -25.83 -0.57
CA ILE A 348 8.87 -24.59 -0.24
C ILE A 348 9.81 -23.40 -0.28
N ALA A 349 11.00 -23.52 0.30
CA ALA A 349 12.01 -22.46 0.29
C ALA A 349 12.42 -22.08 -1.14
N LYS A 350 12.64 -23.08 -1.98
CA LYS A 350 13.00 -22.87 -3.39
C LYS A 350 11.86 -22.13 -4.14
N GLU A 351 10.63 -22.61 -3.99
CA GLU A 351 9.46 -21.99 -4.62
C GLU A 351 9.31 -20.53 -4.18
N PHE A 352 9.51 -20.26 -2.88
CA PHE A 352 9.44 -18.89 -2.34
C PHE A 352 10.54 -18.01 -2.95
N GLN A 353 11.78 -18.51 -3.01
CA GLN A 353 12.91 -17.75 -3.58
C GLN A 353 12.69 -17.46 -5.07
N GLU A 354 12.23 -18.43 -5.83
CA GLU A 354 11.92 -18.24 -7.25
C GLU A 354 10.78 -17.23 -7.46
N GLY A 355 9.74 -17.32 -6.66
CA GLY A 355 8.62 -16.39 -6.68
C GLY A 355 9.05 -14.97 -6.34
N PHE A 356 9.86 -14.82 -5.31
CA PHE A 356 10.38 -13.51 -4.92
C PHE A 356 11.29 -12.92 -6.02
N LYS A 357 12.18 -13.74 -6.57
CA LYS A 357 13.03 -13.28 -7.68
C LYS A 357 12.21 -12.84 -8.88
N ARG A 358 11.20 -13.62 -9.28
CA ARG A 358 10.32 -13.26 -10.39
C ARG A 358 9.57 -11.95 -10.10
N PHE A 359 9.12 -11.75 -8.87
CA PHE A 359 8.46 -10.50 -8.46
C PHE A 359 9.40 -9.30 -8.63
N VAL A 360 10.64 -9.43 -8.13
CA VAL A 360 11.64 -8.35 -8.24
C VAL A 360 11.98 -8.09 -9.71
N ASP A 361 12.28 -9.14 -10.47
CA ASP A 361 12.63 -9.02 -11.89
C ASP A 361 11.48 -8.38 -12.69
N SER A 362 10.25 -8.83 -12.47
CA SER A 362 9.07 -8.28 -13.17
C SER A 362 8.85 -6.80 -12.86
N THR A 363 9.09 -6.40 -11.60
CA THR A 363 8.99 -5.00 -11.19
C THR A 363 10.07 -4.14 -11.87
N ILE A 364 11.30 -4.60 -11.86
CA ILE A 364 12.43 -3.88 -12.49
C ILE A 364 12.19 -3.74 -14.01
N ILE A 365 11.80 -4.82 -14.67
CA ILE A 365 11.47 -4.79 -16.11
C ILE A 365 10.37 -3.76 -16.38
N ALA A 366 9.31 -3.75 -15.60
CA ALA A 366 8.20 -2.84 -15.78
C ALA A 366 8.62 -1.36 -15.65
N VAL A 367 9.57 -1.09 -14.76
CA VAL A 367 10.07 0.29 -14.52
C VAL A 367 11.02 0.72 -15.62
N CYS A 368 11.90 -0.19 -16.09
CA CYS A 368 12.95 0.12 -17.07
C CYS A 368 12.44 0.17 -18.53
N ASP A 369 11.32 -0.48 -18.85
CA ASP A 369 10.69 -0.48 -20.18
C ASP A 369 9.94 0.84 -20.45
#